data_f72e72114960d2aa6866e39da6060929
#
_entry.id   f72e72114960d2aa6866e39da6060929
#
_cell.length_a   1.000
_cell.length_b   1.000
_cell.length_c   1.000
_cell.angle_alpha   90.00
_cell.angle_beta   90.00
_cell.angle_gamma   90.00
#
_symmetry.space_group_name_H-M   'P 1'
#
loop_
_entity.id
_entity.type
_entity.pdbx_description
1 polymer ?
#
loop_
_entity_poly.entity_id
_entity_poly.type
_entity_poly.pdbx_seq_one_letter_code
_entity_poly.pdbx_strand_id
1 'polypeptide(L)'
;FVGSQDAVLAGGRYDDLSKLISKQNFPGVGWAAGIERLSMLLDYKYKFTPMVGLIGHSDKYYHVLLDYYKKFLNNKVNSQIIYNGTLSKKFKKADKLNCMFVVVLGEDEIKNGVLQLKNLKTGDQQQLTFEDTIEIIKKKND
;
A
#
# COMPACT_ATOMS: atom_id res chain seq x y z
N PHE A 1 -5.27 -9.79 -28.68
CA PHE A 1 -5.58 -11.23 -28.70
C PHE A 1 -5.03 -11.85 -27.42
N VAL A 2 -5.89 -12.40 -26.57
CA VAL A 2 -5.53 -12.96 -25.25
C VAL A 2 -5.51 -14.48 -25.32
N GLY A 3 -4.70 -15.05 -26.26
CA GLY A 3 -4.57 -16.49 -26.44
C GLY A 3 -5.84 -17.18 -26.96
N SER A 4 -5.87 -18.52 -26.92
CA SER A 4 -6.95 -19.38 -27.46
C SER A 4 -8.22 -19.43 -26.60
N GLN A 5 -8.27 -18.75 -25.47
CA GLN A 5 -9.46 -18.68 -24.59
C GLN A 5 -9.87 -17.22 -24.42
N ASP A 6 -11.11 -16.88 -24.75
CA ASP A 6 -11.58 -15.49 -24.77
C ASP A 6 -11.87 -14.90 -23.37
N ALA A 7 -12.08 -15.74 -22.37
CA ALA A 7 -12.44 -15.28 -21.03
C ALA A 7 -11.21 -14.82 -20.22
N VAL A 8 -11.22 -13.58 -19.77
CA VAL A 8 -10.22 -12.98 -18.86
C VAL A 8 -10.67 -13.13 -17.42
N LEU A 9 -11.98 -13.04 -17.20
CA LEU A 9 -12.66 -13.21 -15.92
C LEU A 9 -13.91 -14.01 -16.16
N ALA A 10 -14.18 -15.01 -15.32
CA ALA A 10 -15.40 -15.80 -15.34
C ALA A 10 -15.87 -16.08 -13.92
N GLY A 11 -17.18 -16.16 -13.75
CA GLY A 11 -17.79 -16.46 -12.47
C GLY A 11 -19.28 -16.74 -12.62
N GLY A 12 -19.92 -17.09 -11.53
CA GLY A 12 -21.33 -17.42 -11.55
C GLY A 12 -21.92 -17.57 -10.16
N ARG A 13 -23.21 -17.80 -10.15
CA ARG A 13 -23.97 -18.15 -8.95
C ARG A 13 -24.11 -19.67 -8.89
N TYR A 14 -23.83 -20.26 -7.75
CA TYR A 14 -23.73 -21.71 -7.54
C TYR A 14 -24.59 -22.11 -6.33
N ASP A 15 -25.91 -22.04 -6.47
CA ASP A 15 -26.84 -22.30 -5.34
C ASP A 15 -26.85 -23.76 -4.88
N ASP A 16 -26.56 -24.72 -5.77
CA ASP A 16 -26.56 -26.15 -5.46
C ASP A 16 -25.19 -26.70 -5.07
N LEU A 17 -24.12 -25.94 -5.21
CA LEU A 17 -22.75 -26.39 -4.91
C LEU A 17 -22.59 -26.81 -3.44
N SER A 18 -23.18 -26.05 -2.53
CA SER A 18 -23.13 -26.34 -1.10
C SER A 18 -23.81 -27.66 -0.74
N LYS A 19 -24.89 -28.03 -1.41
CA LYS A 19 -25.59 -29.33 -1.23
C LYS A 19 -24.70 -30.50 -1.59
N LEU A 20 -23.91 -30.36 -2.68
CA LEU A 20 -23.01 -31.41 -3.16
C LEU A 20 -21.84 -31.63 -2.17
N ILE A 21 -21.39 -30.61 -1.50
CA ILE A 21 -20.20 -30.64 -0.62
C ILE A 21 -20.57 -30.95 0.84
N SER A 22 -21.63 -30.32 1.38
CA SER A 22 -21.91 -30.32 2.83
C SER A 22 -23.31 -30.78 3.23
N LYS A 23 -24.16 -31.21 2.29
CA LYS A 23 -25.58 -31.49 2.50
C LYS A 23 -26.41 -30.31 3.03
N GLN A 24 -25.85 -29.12 3.11
CA GLN A 24 -26.52 -27.87 3.51
C GLN A 24 -26.76 -27.02 2.26
N ASN A 25 -27.84 -26.25 2.26
CA ASN A 25 -28.21 -25.43 1.12
C ASN A 25 -27.92 -23.95 1.39
N PHE A 26 -26.77 -23.48 0.93
CA PHE A 26 -26.39 -22.07 0.96
C PHE A 26 -26.21 -21.57 -0.46
N PRO A 27 -26.76 -20.40 -0.83
CA PRO A 27 -26.43 -19.78 -2.10
C PRO A 27 -24.96 -19.35 -2.10
N GLY A 28 -24.28 -19.59 -3.21
CA GLY A 28 -22.89 -19.24 -3.40
C GLY A 28 -22.71 -18.40 -4.66
N VAL A 29 -21.75 -17.47 -4.61
CA VAL A 29 -21.26 -16.74 -5.77
C VAL A 29 -19.74 -16.77 -5.75
N GLY A 30 -19.15 -16.96 -6.90
CA GLY A 30 -17.70 -16.98 -7.02
C GLY A 30 -17.23 -16.53 -8.40
N TRP A 31 -16.01 -16.06 -8.46
CA TRP A 31 -15.38 -15.68 -9.72
C TRP A 31 -13.87 -15.88 -9.62
N ALA A 32 -13.23 -16.02 -10.78
CA ALA A 32 -11.79 -16.06 -10.93
C ALA A 32 -11.34 -15.23 -12.13
N ALA A 33 -10.17 -14.64 -12.04
CA ALA A 33 -9.55 -13.88 -13.12
C ALA A 33 -8.09 -14.30 -13.30
N GLY A 34 -7.61 -14.33 -14.54
CA GLY A 34 -6.21 -14.58 -14.86
C GLY A 34 -5.40 -13.27 -14.77
N ILE A 35 -4.49 -13.16 -13.79
CA ILE A 35 -3.66 -11.96 -13.60
C ILE A 35 -2.79 -11.70 -14.83
N GLU A 36 -2.21 -12.73 -15.44
CA GLU A 36 -1.39 -12.62 -16.64
C GLU A 36 -2.20 -12.07 -17.81
N ARG A 37 -3.46 -12.56 -17.97
CA ARG A 37 -4.35 -12.08 -19.03
C ARG A 37 -4.80 -10.65 -18.81
N LEU A 38 -5.10 -10.28 -17.56
CA LEU A 38 -5.40 -8.91 -17.21
C LEU A 38 -4.20 -8.00 -17.51
N SER A 39 -2.99 -8.44 -17.20
CA SER A 39 -1.77 -7.66 -17.46
C SER A 39 -1.52 -7.41 -18.94
N MET A 40 -1.88 -8.37 -19.81
CA MET A 40 -1.78 -8.22 -21.27
C MET A 40 -2.75 -7.18 -21.85
N LEU A 41 -3.84 -6.89 -21.14
CA LEU A 41 -4.82 -5.89 -21.53
C LEU A 41 -4.49 -4.48 -21.03
N LEU A 42 -3.50 -4.36 -20.13
CA LEU A 42 -3.06 -3.10 -19.58
C LEU A 42 -1.98 -2.49 -20.48
N ASP A 43 -2.32 -1.41 -21.17
CA ASP A 43 -1.32 -0.52 -21.81
C ASP A 43 -0.70 0.39 -20.74
N TYR A 44 -0.03 -0.23 -19.74
CA TYR A 44 0.54 0.46 -18.61
C TYR A 44 2.07 0.41 -18.63
N LYS A 45 2.70 1.55 -18.83
CA LYS A 45 4.13 1.71 -18.58
C LYS A 45 4.34 1.95 -17.09
N TYR A 46 4.93 0.99 -16.41
CA TYR A 46 5.28 1.12 -15.00
C TYR A 46 6.24 2.31 -14.83
N LYS A 47 5.78 3.36 -14.15
CA LYS A 47 6.66 4.40 -13.63
C LYS A 47 7.12 3.97 -12.24
N PHE A 48 8.43 3.86 -12.06
CA PHE A 48 8.99 3.65 -10.74
C PHE A 48 8.59 4.83 -9.86
N THR A 49 7.87 4.56 -8.79
CA THR A 49 7.58 5.55 -7.75
C THR A 49 8.33 5.13 -6.49
N PRO A 50 9.11 6.02 -5.85
CA PRO A 50 9.80 5.68 -4.63
C PRO A 50 8.79 5.24 -3.57
N MET A 51 9.13 4.16 -2.89
CA MET A 51 8.32 3.67 -1.78
C MET A 51 8.55 4.53 -0.55
N VAL A 52 7.47 4.83 0.16
CA VAL A 52 7.49 5.55 1.44
C VAL A 52 7.14 4.59 2.56
N GLY A 53 8.04 4.42 3.51
CA GLY A 53 7.77 3.66 4.74
C GLY A 53 7.03 4.53 5.76
N LEU A 54 5.90 4.05 6.28
CA LEU A 54 5.16 4.73 7.34
C LEU A 54 5.44 4.05 8.67
N ILE A 55 6.00 4.76 9.63
CA ILE A 55 6.47 4.26 10.93
C ILE A 55 5.81 5.03 12.06
N GLY A 56 5.19 4.34 13.00
CA GLY A 56 4.77 4.89 14.28
C GLY A 56 5.81 4.62 15.37
N HIS A 57 6.06 5.59 16.24
CA HIS A 57 6.89 5.42 17.43
C HIS A 57 6.36 4.28 18.33
N SER A 58 5.05 4.12 18.40
CA SER A 58 4.35 3.09 19.17
C SER A 58 3.21 2.50 18.36
N ASP A 59 2.81 1.29 18.68
CA ASP A 59 1.70 0.59 18.03
C ASP A 59 0.34 1.26 18.33
N LYS A 60 0.23 2.06 19.39
CA LYS A 60 -0.96 2.87 19.68
C LYS A 60 -1.35 3.84 18.55
N TYR A 61 -0.38 4.22 17.68
CA TYR A 61 -0.61 5.12 16.54
C TYR A 61 -0.97 4.40 15.24
N TYR A 62 -1.20 3.09 15.29
CA TYR A 62 -1.47 2.31 14.09
C TYR A 62 -2.69 2.81 13.31
N HIS A 63 -3.75 3.21 14.01
CA HIS A 63 -4.95 3.75 13.36
C HIS A 63 -4.66 5.07 12.60
N VAL A 64 -3.81 5.93 13.17
CA VAL A 64 -3.39 7.18 12.51
C VAL A 64 -2.53 6.87 11.26
N LEU A 65 -1.62 5.87 11.37
CA LEU A 65 -0.84 5.42 10.22
C LEU A 65 -1.71 4.89 9.09
N LEU A 66 -2.81 4.19 9.40
CA LEU A 66 -3.77 3.72 8.38
C LEU A 66 -4.46 4.88 7.66
N ASP A 67 -4.79 5.94 8.37
CA ASP A 67 -5.40 7.12 7.75
C ASP A 67 -4.41 7.86 6.84
N TYR A 68 -3.16 8.02 7.27
CA TYR A 68 -2.12 8.56 6.40
C TYR A 68 -1.83 7.65 5.22
N TYR A 69 -1.79 6.32 5.41
CA TYR A 69 -1.63 5.36 4.32
C TYR A 69 -2.69 5.55 3.24
N LYS A 70 -3.97 5.67 3.62
CA LYS A 70 -5.06 5.98 2.67
C LYS A 70 -4.83 7.31 1.94
N LYS A 71 -4.41 8.36 2.68
CA LYS A 71 -4.09 9.67 2.08
C LYS A 71 -2.95 9.56 1.06
N PHE A 72 -1.88 8.82 1.36
CA PHE A 72 -0.77 8.58 0.42
C PHE A 72 -1.25 7.84 -0.83
N LEU A 73 -2.04 6.77 -0.68
CA LEU A 73 -2.61 6.03 -1.82
C LEU A 73 -3.49 6.91 -2.70
N ASN A 74 -4.36 7.72 -2.11
CA ASN A 74 -5.22 8.65 -2.86
C ASN A 74 -4.40 9.68 -3.64
N ASN A 75 -3.22 10.03 -3.16
CA ASN A 75 -2.26 10.90 -3.83
C ASN A 75 -1.34 10.15 -4.81
N LYS A 76 -1.58 8.87 -5.07
CA LYS A 76 -0.78 7.99 -5.95
C LYS A 76 0.69 7.86 -5.50
N VAL A 77 0.93 7.95 -4.20
CA VAL A 77 2.24 7.69 -3.59
C VAL A 77 2.29 6.25 -3.10
N ASN A 78 3.27 5.51 -3.62
CA ASN A 78 3.50 4.14 -3.18
C ASN A 78 4.01 4.14 -1.73
N SER A 79 3.26 3.56 -0.81
CA SER A 79 3.58 3.59 0.60
C SER A 79 3.29 2.24 1.27
N GLN A 80 3.99 1.97 2.37
CA GLN A 80 3.80 0.77 3.17
C GLN A 80 3.93 1.07 4.65
N ILE A 81 2.98 0.59 5.45
CA ILE A 81 3.09 0.65 6.90
C ILE A 81 4.09 -0.38 7.38
N ILE A 82 5.03 0.07 8.21
CA ILE A 82 6.05 -0.78 8.81
C ILE A 82 5.75 -0.89 10.30
N TYR A 83 5.25 -2.03 10.70
CA TYR A 83 4.87 -2.35 12.08
C TYR A 83 5.78 -3.44 12.66
N ASN A 84 5.64 -3.65 13.96
CA ASN A 84 6.40 -4.60 14.78
C ASN A 84 7.90 -4.27 14.92
N GLY A 85 8.29 -4.11 16.16
CA GLY A 85 9.67 -3.91 16.58
C GLY A 85 9.98 -2.47 17.02
N THR A 86 11.20 -2.31 17.49
CA THR A 86 11.74 -0.99 17.88
C THR A 86 11.90 -0.08 16.67
N LEU A 87 11.97 1.22 16.88
CA LEU A 87 12.16 2.21 15.82
C LEU A 87 13.35 1.86 14.91
N SER A 88 14.48 1.45 15.50
CA SER A 88 15.66 1.02 14.74
C SER A 88 15.40 -0.20 13.85
N LYS A 89 14.63 -1.18 14.33
CA LYS A 89 14.23 -2.35 13.52
C LYS A 89 13.29 -1.95 12.38
N LYS A 90 12.36 -1.02 12.64
CA LYS A 90 11.45 -0.48 11.63
C LYS A 90 12.22 0.24 10.51
N PHE A 91 13.23 1.07 10.85
CA PHE A 91 14.10 1.71 9.85
C PHE A 91 14.89 0.69 9.01
N LYS A 92 15.49 -0.32 9.64
CA LYS A 92 16.18 -1.41 8.92
C LYS A 92 15.24 -2.16 7.97
N LYS A 93 13.97 -2.30 8.35
CA LYS A 93 12.96 -2.93 7.49
C LYS A 93 12.58 -2.02 6.32
N ALA A 94 12.46 -0.71 6.53
CA ALA A 94 12.25 0.27 5.46
C ALA A 94 13.37 0.23 4.42
N ASP A 95 14.62 0.19 4.88
CA ASP A 95 15.79 0.07 4.02
C ASP A 95 15.78 -1.22 3.19
N LYS A 96 15.49 -2.37 3.81
CA LYS A 96 15.34 -3.65 3.10
C LYS A 96 14.22 -3.65 2.06
N LEU A 97 13.19 -2.85 2.26
CA LEU A 97 12.08 -2.67 1.33
C LEU A 97 12.41 -1.62 0.23
N ASN A 98 13.64 -1.12 0.20
CA ASN A 98 14.08 -0.07 -0.70
C ASN A 98 13.21 1.20 -0.62
N CYS A 99 12.73 1.56 0.58
CA CYS A 99 12.05 2.81 0.77
C CYS A 99 13.04 3.97 0.55
N MET A 100 12.66 4.94 -0.27
CA MET A 100 13.45 6.17 -0.43
C MET A 100 13.23 7.12 0.74
N PHE A 101 12.01 7.17 1.21
CA PHE A 101 11.59 8.02 2.32
C PHE A 101 10.96 7.20 3.44
N VAL A 102 11.07 7.73 4.64
CA VAL A 102 10.33 7.24 5.81
C VAL A 102 9.59 8.42 6.43
N VAL A 103 8.30 8.24 6.64
CA VAL A 103 7.48 9.14 7.45
C VAL A 103 7.37 8.54 8.84
N VAL A 104 7.76 9.30 9.84
CA VAL A 104 7.68 8.92 11.25
C VAL A 104 6.59 9.72 11.93
N LEU A 105 5.75 9.04 12.70
CA LEU A 105 4.67 9.62 13.49
C LEU A 105 4.86 9.27 14.97
N GLY A 106 5.01 10.28 15.77
CA GLY A 106 4.97 10.23 17.21
C GLY A 106 3.83 11.06 17.77
N GLU A 107 3.84 11.26 19.06
CA GLU A 107 2.80 12.03 19.76
C GLU A 107 2.84 13.51 19.37
N ASP A 108 4.04 14.07 19.25
CA ASP A 108 4.22 15.48 18.92
C ASP A 108 3.82 15.78 17.49
N GLU A 109 4.17 14.89 16.54
CA GLU A 109 3.77 15.04 15.14
C GLU A 109 2.24 15.00 14.99
N ILE A 110 1.58 14.10 15.70
CA ILE A 110 0.12 13.97 15.66
C ILE A 110 -0.56 15.19 16.27
N LYS A 111 -0.07 15.69 17.41
CA LYS A 111 -0.62 16.89 18.07
C LYS A 111 -0.48 18.14 17.22
N ASN A 112 0.65 18.27 16.54
CA ASN A 112 0.96 19.44 15.73
C ASN A 112 0.46 19.33 14.27
N GLY A 113 -0.10 18.18 13.87
CA GLY A 113 -0.58 17.95 12.51
C GLY A 113 0.54 17.91 11.46
N VAL A 114 1.76 17.54 11.86
CA VAL A 114 2.94 17.47 10.99
C VAL A 114 3.43 16.04 10.84
N LEU A 115 4.27 15.80 9.84
CA LEU A 115 4.94 14.54 9.56
C LEU A 115 6.46 14.76 9.67
N GLN A 116 7.17 13.81 10.26
CA GLN A 116 8.61 13.80 10.18
C GLN A 116 9.04 12.97 8.97
N LEU A 117 9.47 13.64 7.91
CA LEU A 117 9.98 13.02 6.69
C LEU A 117 11.48 12.83 6.77
N LYS A 118 11.95 11.61 6.54
CA LYS A 118 13.37 11.27 6.44
C LYS A 118 13.70 10.67 5.09
N ASN A 119 14.70 11.21 4.41
CA ASN A 119 15.29 10.60 3.23
C ASN A 119 16.33 9.57 3.66
N LEU A 120 16.17 8.30 3.30
CA LEU A 120 17.08 7.24 3.72
C LEU A 120 18.42 7.25 2.97
N LYS A 121 18.48 7.88 1.78
CA LYS A 121 19.73 7.98 1.02
C LYS A 121 20.64 9.11 1.52
N THR A 122 20.07 10.29 1.78
CA THR A 122 20.84 11.46 2.20
C THR A 122 20.96 11.60 3.72
N GLY A 123 20.03 10.97 4.46
CA GLY A 123 19.91 11.11 5.90
C GLY A 123 19.14 12.37 6.33
N ASP A 124 18.79 13.27 5.40
CA ASP A 124 18.08 14.51 5.70
C ASP A 124 16.73 14.22 6.34
N GLN A 125 16.36 15.04 7.30
CA GLN A 125 15.14 14.89 8.07
C GLN A 125 14.51 16.26 8.33
N GLN A 126 13.19 16.36 8.13
CA GLN A 126 12.43 17.61 8.31
C GLN A 126 11.01 17.33 8.76
N GLN A 127 10.45 18.27 9.50
CA GLN A 127 9.03 18.26 9.85
C GLN A 127 8.26 19.09 8.84
N LEU A 128 7.18 18.51 8.30
CA LEU A 128 6.43 19.06 7.17
C LEU A 128 4.93 18.83 7.36
N THR A 129 4.13 19.64 6.71
CA THR A 129 2.71 19.32 6.52
C THR A 129 2.55 18.09 5.62
N PHE A 130 1.36 17.52 5.57
CA PHE A 130 1.10 16.40 4.67
C PHE A 130 1.26 16.83 3.20
N GLU A 131 0.79 18.01 2.85
CA GLU A 131 0.83 18.59 1.50
C GLU A 131 2.28 18.78 1.03
N ASP A 132 3.12 19.42 1.85
CA ASP A 132 4.53 19.61 1.54
C ASP A 132 5.28 18.28 1.41
N THR A 133 4.92 17.31 2.25
CA THR A 133 5.49 15.95 2.19
C THR A 133 5.19 15.29 0.85
N ILE A 134 3.95 15.38 0.36
CA ILE A 134 3.54 14.85 -0.95
C ILE A 134 4.30 15.56 -2.08
N GLU A 135 4.44 16.87 -2.00
CA GLU A 135 5.15 17.66 -3.02
C GLU A 135 6.62 17.23 -3.14
N ILE A 136 7.32 17.10 -2.01
CA ILE A 136 8.73 16.65 -1.99
C ILE A 136 8.88 15.24 -2.56
N ILE A 137 7.99 14.32 -2.19
CA ILE A 137 8.05 12.94 -2.67
C ILE A 137 7.81 12.89 -4.19
N LYS A 138 6.88 13.68 -4.70
CA LYS A 138 6.57 13.72 -6.16
C LYS A 138 7.67 14.38 -6.98
N LYS A 139 8.27 15.47 -6.51
CA LYS A 139 9.39 16.15 -7.20
C LYS A 139 10.63 15.28 -7.40
N LYS A 140 10.83 14.24 -6.61
CA LYS A 140 11.94 13.29 -6.76
C LYS A 140 11.59 12.08 -7.64
N ASN A 141 10.38 12.08 -8.23
CA ASN A 141 9.92 11.08 -9.19
C ASN A 141 10.14 11.48 -10.66
N ASP A 142 10.45 12.74 -10.89
CA ASP A 142 10.81 13.28 -12.20
C ASP A 142 12.34 13.31 -12.36
#